data_c591bea1265c5b4b3b773bc77fcda032
#
_entry.id   c591bea1265c5b4b3b773bc77fcda032
#
_cell.length_a   1.000
_cell.length_b   1.000
_cell.length_c   1.000
_cell.angle_alpha   90.00
_cell.angle_beta   90.00
_cell.angle_gamma   90.00
#
_symmetry.space_group_name_H-M   'P 1'
#
loop_
_entity.id
_entity.type
_entity.pdbx_description
1 polymer ?
#
loop_
_entity_poly.entity_id
_entity_poly.type
_entity_poly.pdbx_seq_one_letter_code
_entity_poly.pdbx_strand_id
1 'polypeptide(L)'
;MNSGGKDLTLADLRGKVVLLDFWTFCCINCLHVLDELRPLEEKYAQELVIIGVHSPKFEFERTVEAVDQAVERYQVEHLVLDDPDLVTWQAYTARAWPTLAVIDPEGHLVATMSGEGHAAGLTEIIEGLIEEHSAKGTLHSGDGPYVPPPAPETDLFYPGKATRLPSGHLLVADSGHHSLVEYDDDAATIIRRIGTGVRGSADGDFASASFSEPGGITVLPEDLAAEVGYQLIVADTVNHTLRGIDLENETVTTIAGTGEQHMVGAIDNVRGKPGELGRYDGPARDVKLSSPWDVLFVPSTAEVVVAMAGNHTLWSFDPKDGTIRILSGTMNEGLVDGDGETAWFAQSSGLDLGPAGEVFVADSETSAIRCLDPATGEVSSLVGVGLFDFGFRDGPAAEARLQHPLGVRSLPDGSVAIADTYNGAIRRFDPKTEEVTTLARGLREPSDIVLIDNEGTSDDAELIVVESAAHALTRVKLPKDAQKVDEGALTTKRPSTEIASGPVSLTVSFTVPAGQKLDDRWGDPTFLQVSATPPELIVSGDGGAEGLSRDIVIDPEFTEGVLHVTARAAACDGEPGGEIPLHAACHLYQQDWGIPVELVDSAPNELTLDLRGA
;
A
#
# COMPACT_ATOMS: atom_id res chain seq x y z
N MET A 1 -0.89 23.05 -4.08
CA MET A 1 -1.20 23.07 -2.64
C MET A 1 0.06 23.44 -1.87
N ASN A 2 -0.03 23.81 -0.60
CA ASN A 2 1.11 24.13 0.29
C ASN A 2 2.03 25.29 -0.17
N SER A 3 1.57 26.15 -1.09
CA SER A 3 2.33 27.32 -1.59
C SER A 3 1.91 28.66 -0.94
N GLY A 4 1.03 28.63 0.08
CA GLY A 4 0.42 29.85 0.64
C GLY A 4 -0.42 30.64 -0.38
N GLY A 5 -1.00 29.95 -1.37
CA GLY A 5 -1.84 30.53 -2.42
C GLY A 5 -1.06 31.22 -3.55
N LYS A 6 0.23 30.95 -3.69
CA LYS A 6 1.05 31.45 -4.79
C LYS A 6 1.02 30.48 -5.96
N ASP A 7 0.79 30.98 -7.16
CA ASP A 7 1.02 30.23 -8.39
C ASP A 7 2.53 30.18 -8.66
N LEU A 8 3.07 28.95 -8.70
CA LEU A 8 4.49 28.70 -8.92
C LEU A 8 4.70 27.92 -10.21
N THR A 9 5.78 28.21 -10.90
CA THR A 9 6.24 27.48 -12.09
C THR A 9 7.65 26.95 -11.85
N LEU A 10 8.08 25.97 -12.62
CA LEU A 10 9.47 25.48 -12.57
C LEU A 10 10.50 26.60 -12.87
N ALA A 11 10.10 27.66 -13.60
CA ALA A 11 10.96 28.82 -13.85
C ALA A 11 11.23 29.63 -12.56
N ASP A 12 10.27 29.66 -11.64
CA ASP A 12 10.41 30.35 -10.35
C ASP A 12 11.34 29.63 -9.38
N LEU A 13 11.61 28.35 -9.65
CA LEU A 13 12.47 27.47 -8.85
C LEU A 13 13.90 27.36 -9.40
N ARG A 14 14.26 28.15 -10.42
CA ARG A 14 15.64 28.19 -10.93
C ARG A 14 16.62 28.57 -9.81
N GLY A 15 17.72 27.83 -9.77
CA GLY A 15 18.70 27.94 -8.69
C GLY A 15 18.50 26.91 -7.58
N LYS A 16 17.43 26.14 -7.59
CA LYS A 16 17.19 25.01 -6.68
C LYS A 16 17.34 23.68 -7.41
N VAL A 17 17.77 22.66 -6.71
CA VAL A 17 17.50 21.28 -7.11
C VAL A 17 16.01 21.04 -6.91
N VAL A 18 15.32 20.50 -7.92
CA VAL A 18 13.89 20.18 -7.81
C VAL A 18 13.71 18.68 -7.95
N LEU A 19 12.98 18.08 -7.02
CA LEU A 19 12.56 16.68 -7.07
C LEU A 19 11.05 16.65 -7.29
N LEU A 20 10.62 16.02 -8.38
CA LEU A 20 9.21 15.71 -8.61
C LEU A 20 8.96 14.29 -8.13
N ASP A 21 7.96 14.12 -7.28
CA ASP A 21 7.45 12.83 -6.81
C ASP A 21 6.06 12.59 -7.42
N PHE A 22 5.96 11.69 -8.40
CA PHE A 22 4.70 11.27 -9.00
C PHE A 22 4.06 10.20 -8.14
N TRP A 23 3.07 10.60 -7.36
CA TRP A 23 2.42 9.79 -6.36
C TRP A 23 0.90 9.75 -6.50
N THR A 24 0.27 8.82 -5.80
CA THR A 24 -1.18 8.78 -5.55
C THR A 24 -1.41 8.26 -4.13
N PHE A 25 -2.43 8.78 -3.47
CA PHE A 25 -2.58 8.49 -2.03
C PHE A 25 -3.18 7.12 -1.70
N CYS A 26 -3.68 6.37 -2.68
CA CYS A 26 -4.06 4.96 -2.49
C CYS A 26 -2.85 4.02 -2.43
N CYS A 27 -1.72 4.41 -2.99
CA CYS A 27 -0.57 3.53 -3.23
C CYS A 27 0.37 3.50 -2.03
N ILE A 28 0.49 2.37 -1.34
CA ILE A 28 1.35 2.22 -0.17
C ILE A 28 2.83 2.49 -0.49
N ASN A 29 3.31 2.09 -1.67
CA ASN A 29 4.70 2.35 -2.07
C ASN A 29 4.98 3.85 -2.26
N CYS A 30 3.96 4.62 -2.68
CA CYS A 30 4.06 6.09 -2.70
C CYS A 30 4.15 6.67 -1.29
N LEU A 31 3.38 6.12 -0.34
CA LEU A 31 3.44 6.55 1.06
C LEU A 31 4.80 6.23 1.69
N HIS A 32 5.41 5.09 1.34
CA HIS A 32 6.79 4.79 1.74
C HIS A 32 7.77 5.82 1.22
N VAL A 33 7.64 6.23 -0.05
CA VAL A 33 8.51 7.27 -0.64
C VAL A 33 8.33 8.61 0.07
N LEU A 34 7.11 9.00 0.45
CA LEU A 34 6.92 10.22 1.26
C LEU A 34 7.76 10.19 2.54
N ASP A 35 7.80 9.05 3.24
CA ASP A 35 8.61 8.91 4.46
C ASP A 35 10.12 8.84 4.16
N GLU A 36 10.53 8.24 3.04
CA GLU A 36 11.94 8.27 2.57
C GLU A 36 12.42 9.68 2.24
N LEU A 37 11.53 10.56 1.78
CA LEU A 37 11.87 11.92 1.39
C LEU A 37 12.00 12.88 2.59
N ARG A 38 11.32 12.64 3.73
CA ARG A 38 11.37 13.53 4.91
C ARG A 38 12.79 13.88 5.39
N PRO A 39 13.72 12.90 5.55
CA PRO A 39 15.09 13.23 5.92
C PRO A 39 15.84 14.08 4.88
N LEU A 40 15.50 13.94 3.59
CA LEU A 40 16.10 14.74 2.53
C LEU A 40 15.58 16.17 2.55
N GLU A 41 14.27 16.35 2.80
CA GLU A 41 13.64 17.66 2.98
C GLU A 41 14.30 18.44 4.11
N GLU A 42 14.49 17.81 5.26
CA GLU A 42 15.13 18.43 6.42
C GLU A 42 16.60 18.76 6.13
N LYS A 43 17.36 17.80 5.58
CA LYS A 43 18.81 17.93 5.34
C LYS A 43 19.13 19.00 4.31
N TYR A 44 18.34 19.11 3.23
CA TYR A 44 18.60 19.98 2.09
C TYR A 44 17.58 21.13 1.96
N ALA A 45 16.96 21.55 3.06
CA ALA A 45 15.90 22.58 3.08
C ALA A 45 16.26 23.89 2.38
N GLN A 46 17.55 24.20 2.26
CA GLN A 46 18.04 25.43 1.63
C GLN A 46 18.35 25.28 0.12
N GLU A 47 18.51 24.07 -0.40
CA GLU A 47 18.96 23.80 -1.77
C GLU A 47 17.94 23.00 -2.57
N LEU A 48 17.12 22.15 -1.91
CA LEU A 48 16.14 21.25 -2.51
C LEU A 48 14.73 21.80 -2.39
N VAL A 49 13.93 21.63 -3.43
CA VAL A 49 12.47 21.79 -3.41
C VAL A 49 11.83 20.50 -3.91
N ILE A 50 11.03 19.86 -3.07
CA ILE A 50 10.22 18.70 -3.47
C ILE A 50 8.85 19.17 -3.91
N ILE A 51 8.31 18.54 -4.95
CA ILE A 51 6.95 18.74 -5.45
C ILE A 51 6.31 17.37 -5.64
N GLY A 52 5.35 17.04 -4.79
CA GLY A 52 4.48 15.89 -5.02
C GLY A 52 3.56 16.17 -6.21
N VAL A 53 3.66 15.37 -7.26
CA VAL A 53 2.76 15.44 -8.42
C VAL A 53 1.70 14.37 -8.23
N HIS A 54 0.56 14.75 -7.64
CA HIS A 54 -0.53 13.81 -7.40
C HIS A 54 -1.18 13.41 -8.72
N SER A 55 -1.02 12.14 -9.08
CA SER A 55 -1.47 11.54 -10.35
C SER A 55 -2.44 10.41 -10.04
N PRO A 56 -3.77 10.60 -10.17
CA PRO A 56 -4.78 9.70 -9.63
C PRO A 56 -4.82 8.33 -10.32
N LYS A 57 -4.99 7.26 -9.54
CA LYS A 57 -5.27 5.89 -9.98
C LYS A 57 -6.78 5.61 -10.04
N PHE A 58 -7.53 6.07 -9.03
CA PHE A 58 -8.98 5.93 -8.92
C PHE A 58 -9.72 7.22 -9.27
N GLU A 59 -11.02 7.08 -9.61
CA GLU A 59 -11.84 8.25 -9.96
C GLU A 59 -12.04 9.18 -8.73
N PHE A 60 -12.16 8.62 -7.54
CA PHE A 60 -12.27 9.36 -6.29
C PHE A 60 -11.08 10.32 -6.08
N GLU A 61 -9.88 9.89 -6.41
CA GLU A 61 -8.64 10.63 -6.23
C GLU A 61 -8.49 11.84 -7.16
N ARG A 62 -9.38 12.00 -8.15
CA ARG A 62 -9.35 13.12 -9.10
C ARG A 62 -9.91 14.42 -8.54
N THR A 63 -10.51 14.38 -7.36
CA THR A 63 -11.11 15.57 -6.76
C THR A 63 -10.09 16.35 -5.93
N VAL A 64 -10.08 17.68 -6.08
CA VAL A 64 -9.20 18.57 -5.30
C VAL A 64 -9.39 18.37 -3.80
N GLU A 65 -10.64 18.14 -3.36
CA GLU A 65 -10.95 17.91 -1.94
C GLU A 65 -10.29 16.62 -1.42
N ALA A 66 -10.30 15.53 -2.19
CA ALA A 66 -9.66 14.27 -1.78
C ALA A 66 -8.13 14.44 -1.70
N VAL A 67 -7.54 15.19 -2.64
CA VAL A 67 -6.09 15.49 -2.61
C VAL A 67 -5.73 16.37 -1.42
N ASP A 68 -6.50 17.42 -1.12
CA ASP A 68 -6.29 18.27 0.08
C ASP A 68 -6.34 17.43 1.36
N GLN A 69 -7.31 16.52 1.48
CA GLN A 69 -7.45 15.62 2.63
C GLN A 69 -6.28 14.63 2.72
N ALA A 70 -5.80 14.10 1.60
CA ALA A 70 -4.63 13.23 1.59
C ALA A 70 -3.35 13.97 2.01
N VAL A 71 -3.13 15.18 1.51
CA VAL A 71 -2.01 16.04 1.90
C VAL A 71 -2.01 16.32 3.41
N GLU A 72 -3.19 16.56 3.99
CA GLU A 72 -3.36 16.75 5.43
C GLU A 72 -3.14 15.45 6.20
N ARG A 73 -3.77 14.33 5.78
CA ARG A 73 -3.68 13.00 6.41
C ARG A 73 -2.25 12.53 6.55
N TYR A 74 -1.50 12.59 5.45
CA TYR A 74 -0.12 12.09 5.40
C TYR A 74 0.91 13.15 5.77
N GLN A 75 0.45 14.33 6.25
CA GLN A 75 1.32 15.41 6.70
C GLN A 75 2.42 15.73 5.68
N VAL A 76 2.01 15.94 4.41
CA VAL A 76 2.94 16.24 3.31
C VAL A 76 3.54 17.62 3.50
N GLU A 77 4.86 17.70 3.76
CA GLU A 77 5.58 18.92 4.13
C GLU A 77 6.26 19.62 2.94
N HIS A 78 5.80 19.34 1.73
CA HIS A 78 6.28 19.98 0.50
C HIS A 78 5.12 20.49 -0.36
N LEU A 79 5.47 21.09 -1.50
CA LEU A 79 4.49 21.56 -2.49
C LEU A 79 3.77 20.37 -3.13
N VAL A 80 2.49 20.54 -3.43
CA VAL A 80 1.75 19.53 -4.18
C VAL A 80 1.08 20.13 -5.42
N LEU A 81 1.34 19.52 -6.56
CA LEU A 81 0.68 19.75 -7.84
C LEU A 81 -0.38 18.66 -8.05
N ASP A 82 -1.63 19.08 -8.21
CA ASP A 82 -2.71 18.18 -8.61
C ASP A 82 -2.70 18.01 -10.14
N ASP A 83 -2.55 16.77 -10.61
CA ASP A 83 -2.44 16.38 -12.03
C ASP A 83 -3.58 15.43 -12.45
N PRO A 84 -4.87 15.82 -12.28
CA PRO A 84 -6.03 14.94 -12.44
C PRO A 84 -6.17 14.36 -13.86
N ASP A 85 -5.62 15.03 -14.85
CA ASP A 85 -5.64 14.61 -16.26
C ASP A 85 -4.33 13.98 -16.73
N LEU A 86 -3.40 13.71 -15.80
CA LEU A 86 -2.11 13.07 -16.06
C LEU A 86 -1.25 13.82 -17.12
N VAL A 87 -1.36 15.14 -17.18
CA VAL A 87 -0.63 15.98 -18.15
C VAL A 87 0.86 16.03 -17.81
N THR A 88 1.18 16.26 -16.52
CA THR A 88 2.56 16.27 -16.03
C THR A 88 3.13 14.85 -16.04
N TRP A 89 2.35 13.86 -15.63
CA TRP A 89 2.68 12.44 -15.75
C TRP A 89 3.16 12.06 -17.16
N GLN A 90 2.39 12.44 -18.19
CA GLN A 90 2.74 12.16 -19.59
C GLN A 90 3.99 12.93 -20.03
N ALA A 91 4.10 14.20 -19.64
CA ALA A 91 5.24 15.04 -20.03
C ALA A 91 6.58 14.50 -19.52
N TYR A 92 6.58 13.88 -18.33
CA TYR A 92 7.75 13.24 -17.73
C TYR A 92 7.85 11.75 -18.04
N THR A 93 6.96 11.21 -18.88
CA THR A 93 6.93 9.78 -19.28
C THR A 93 6.86 8.81 -18.10
N ALA A 94 6.20 9.22 -17.00
CA ALA A 94 5.94 8.33 -15.86
C ALA A 94 5.02 7.18 -16.29
N ARG A 95 5.26 5.96 -15.81
CA ARG A 95 4.51 4.74 -16.18
C ARG A 95 4.11 3.88 -14.98
N ALA A 96 4.63 4.18 -13.80
CA ALA A 96 4.33 3.47 -12.56
C ALA A 96 4.28 4.44 -11.39
N TRP A 97 3.57 4.09 -10.33
CA TRP A 97 3.60 4.75 -9.05
C TRP A 97 4.48 3.95 -8.08
N PRO A 98 5.35 4.61 -7.31
CA PRO A 98 5.83 5.99 -7.46
C PRO A 98 6.84 6.15 -8.61
N THR A 99 7.02 7.38 -9.12
CA THR A 99 8.11 7.75 -10.02
C THR A 99 8.72 9.08 -9.56
N LEU A 100 10.04 9.14 -9.48
CA LEU A 100 10.81 10.31 -9.05
C LEU A 100 11.56 10.91 -10.23
N ALA A 101 11.60 12.25 -10.33
CA ALA A 101 12.35 12.96 -11.37
C ALA A 101 13.16 14.11 -10.79
N VAL A 102 14.48 14.09 -10.97
CA VAL A 102 15.40 15.10 -10.46
C VAL A 102 15.74 16.12 -11.54
N ILE A 103 15.60 17.39 -11.20
CA ILE A 103 15.87 18.54 -12.09
C ILE A 103 16.97 19.39 -11.47
N ASP A 104 17.99 19.76 -12.28
CA ASP A 104 19.11 20.59 -11.84
C ASP A 104 18.70 22.07 -11.64
N PRO A 105 19.52 22.90 -10.99
CA PRO A 105 19.25 24.34 -10.80
C PRO A 105 19.09 25.14 -12.09
N GLU A 106 19.56 24.67 -13.23
CA GLU A 106 19.38 25.28 -14.55
C GLU A 106 18.10 24.77 -15.25
N GLY A 107 17.43 23.75 -14.66
CA GLY A 107 16.14 23.19 -15.06
C GLY A 107 16.21 22.10 -16.10
N HIS A 108 17.27 21.34 -16.12
CA HIS A 108 17.40 20.14 -16.94
C HIS A 108 17.03 18.90 -16.11
N LEU A 109 16.30 17.99 -16.70
CA LEU A 109 16.03 16.67 -16.11
C LEU A 109 17.34 15.87 -16.12
N VAL A 110 17.80 15.45 -14.94
CA VAL A 110 19.07 14.73 -14.76
C VAL A 110 18.90 13.26 -14.38
N ALA A 111 17.80 12.91 -13.73
CA ALA A 111 17.51 11.53 -13.36
C ALA A 111 16.00 11.28 -13.30
N THR A 112 15.60 10.04 -13.55
CA THR A 112 14.24 9.54 -13.31
C THR A 112 14.35 8.14 -12.71
N MET A 113 13.58 7.85 -11.66
CA MET A 113 13.57 6.58 -10.94
C MET A 113 12.12 6.14 -10.71
N SER A 114 11.85 4.84 -10.76
CA SER A 114 10.53 4.29 -10.46
C SER A 114 10.63 3.30 -9.31
N GLY A 115 9.58 3.23 -8.48
CA GLY A 115 9.55 2.40 -7.27
C GLY A 115 10.06 3.14 -6.04
N GLU A 116 10.24 2.39 -4.97
CA GLU A 116 10.70 2.84 -3.65
C GLU A 116 12.17 2.47 -3.38
N GLY A 117 12.77 2.91 -2.26
CA GLY A 117 14.12 2.55 -1.85
C GLY A 117 15.22 3.39 -2.49
N HIS A 118 14.91 4.59 -2.99
CA HIS A 118 15.87 5.42 -3.71
C HIS A 118 16.56 6.50 -2.87
N ALA A 119 16.32 6.56 -1.56
CA ALA A 119 16.83 7.64 -0.70
C ALA A 119 18.37 7.80 -0.75
N ALA A 120 19.12 6.70 -0.79
CA ALA A 120 20.59 6.75 -0.86
C ALA A 120 21.07 7.31 -2.20
N GLY A 121 20.54 6.81 -3.32
CA GLY A 121 20.90 7.29 -4.66
C GLY A 121 20.48 8.75 -4.88
N LEU A 122 19.32 9.17 -4.38
CA LEU A 122 18.89 10.56 -4.38
C LEU A 122 19.86 11.44 -3.60
N THR A 123 20.32 11.00 -2.44
CA THR A 123 21.32 11.73 -1.64
C THR A 123 22.59 12.02 -2.47
N GLU A 124 23.13 11.02 -3.14
CA GLU A 124 24.33 11.17 -3.97
C GLU A 124 24.11 12.14 -5.15
N ILE A 125 22.99 12.02 -5.82
CA ILE A 125 22.64 12.91 -6.95
C ILE A 125 22.48 14.35 -6.45
N ILE A 126 21.75 14.57 -5.36
CA ILE A 126 21.52 15.92 -4.79
C ILE A 126 22.84 16.54 -4.36
N GLU A 127 23.71 15.82 -3.64
CA GLU A 127 25.02 16.31 -3.20
C GLU A 127 25.91 16.65 -4.40
N GLY A 128 25.95 15.82 -5.43
CA GLY A 128 26.69 16.09 -6.65
C GLY A 128 26.20 17.35 -7.38
N LEU A 129 24.89 17.54 -7.48
CA LEU A 129 24.31 18.76 -8.08
C LEU A 129 24.58 20.02 -7.25
N ILE A 130 24.52 19.93 -5.92
CA ILE A 130 24.87 21.04 -5.02
C ILE A 130 26.34 21.44 -5.22
N GLU A 131 27.27 20.48 -5.26
CA GLU A 131 28.69 20.76 -5.49
C GLU A 131 28.93 21.39 -6.86
N GLU A 132 28.41 20.80 -7.91
CA GLU A 132 28.56 21.26 -9.29
C GLU A 132 28.03 22.68 -9.48
N HIS A 133 26.76 22.91 -9.09
CA HIS A 133 26.08 24.19 -9.33
C HIS A 133 26.52 25.29 -8.35
N SER A 134 27.05 24.96 -7.17
CA SER A 134 27.78 25.90 -6.31
C SER A 134 29.04 26.38 -7.00
N ALA A 135 29.82 25.47 -7.59
CA ALA A 135 31.03 25.83 -8.33
C ALA A 135 30.75 26.68 -9.59
N LYS A 136 29.64 26.41 -10.27
CA LYS A 136 29.15 27.20 -11.42
C LYS A 136 28.54 28.53 -11.02
N GLY A 137 28.13 28.74 -9.77
CA GLY A 137 27.39 29.88 -9.30
C GLY A 137 25.94 29.94 -9.77
N THR A 138 25.36 28.81 -10.10
CA THR A 138 23.95 28.63 -10.53
C THR A 138 23.04 28.07 -9.44
N LEU A 139 23.60 27.63 -8.30
CA LEU A 139 22.84 27.26 -7.12
C LEU A 139 22.50 28.49 -6.26
N HIS A 140 21.26 28.58 -5.80
CA HIS A 140 20.80 29.62 -4.88
C HIS A 140 20.30 28.96 -3.59
N SER A 141 21.03 29.08 -2.49
CA SER A 141 20.57 28.68 -1.16
C SER A 141 19.57 29.69 -0.59
N GLY A 142 18.60 29.21 0.14
CA GLY A 142 17.56 30.01 0.81
C GLY A 142 16.29 29.22 1.06
N ASP A 143 15.35 29.78 1.81
CA ASP A 143 14.10 29.09 2.16
C ASP A 143 13.29 28.70 0.92
N GLY A 144 12.67 27.53 0.98
CA GLY A 144 11.75 27.04 -0.04
C GLY A 144 10.39 27.75 -0.02
N PRO A 145 9.56 27.55 -1.05
CA PRO A 145 8.24 28.19 -1.15
C PRO A 145 7.14 27.47 -0.33
N TYR A 146 7.44 26.42 0.39
CA TYR A 146 6.51 25.66 1.22
C TYR A 146 5.95 26.51 2.36
N VAL A 147 4.63 26.43 2.57
CA VAL A 147 3.94 27.08 3.69
C VAL A 147 3.09 26.03 4.40
N PRO A 148 3.41 25.69 5.66
CA PRO A 148 2.68 24.68 6.40
C PRO A 148 1.21 25.08 6.59
N PRO A 149 0.27 24.15 6.40
CA PRO A 149 -1.13 24.37 6.75
C PRO A 149 -1.30 24.50 8.27
N PRO A 150 -2.41 25.10 8.75
CA PRO A 150 -2.71 25.10 10.18
C PRO A 150 -2.98 23.68 10.67
N ALA A 151 -2.49 23.34 11.87
CA ALA A 151 -2.78 22.07 12.48
C ALA A 151 -4.30 21.94 12.80
N PRO A 152 -4.95 20.81 12.49
CA PRO A 152 -6.34 20.59 12.82
C PRO A 152 -6.52 20.38 14.33
N GLU A 153 -7.65 20.85 14.87
CA GLU A 153 -8.07 20.62 16.27
C GLU A 153 -9.31 19.72 16.27
N THR A 154 -9.12 18.40 16.30
CA THR A 154 -10.18 17.39 16.29
C THR A 154 -9.95 16.35 17.38
N ASP A 155 -11.02 15.69 17.87
CA ASP A 155 -10.91 14.60 18.85
C ASP A 155 -10.27 13.36 18.24
N LEU A 156 -10.60 13.05 16.99
CA LEU A 156 -9.96 12.04 16.13
C LEU A 156 -9.39 12.74 14.90
N PHE A 157 -8.32 12.19 14.36
CA PHE A 157 -7.69 12.70 13.14
C PHE A 157 -7.39 11.56 12.17
N TYR A 158 -8.15 11.43 11.11
CA TYR A 158 -8.10 10.33 10.16
C TYR A 158 -8.03 8.95 10.86
N PRO A 159 -9.02 8.59 11.71
CA PRO A 159 -9.02 7.28 12.35
C PRO A 159 -9.04 6.18 11.31
N GLY A 160 -8.23 5.13 11.52
CA GLY A 160 -8.09 4.03 10.58
C GLY A 160 -9.00 2.86 10.88
N LYS A 161 -8.85 2.25 12.06
CA LYS A 161 -9.51 1.01 12.45
C LYS A 161 -10.08 1.11 13.85
N ALA A 162 -11.02 0.22 14.18
CA ALA A 162 -11.58 0.14 15.52
C ALA A 162 -11.94 -1.30 15.90
N THR A 163 -11.90 -1.60 17.19
CA THR A 163 -12.35 -2.88 17.74
C THR A 163 -13.16 -2.68 19.00
N ARG A 164 -14.04 -3.65 19.32
CA ARG A 164 -14.77 -3.70 20.57
C ARG A 164 -13.98 -4.51 21.59
N LEU A 165 -13.69 -3.90 22.75
CA LEU A 165 -13.04 -4.56 23.86
C LEU A 165 -14.02 -5.48 24.62
N PRO A 166 -13.53 -6.48 25.38
CA PRO A 166 -14.37 -7.32 26.23
C PRO A 166 -15.17 -6.54 27.29
N SER A 167 -14.71 -5.33 27.65
CA SER A 167 -15.43 -4.40 28.54
C SER A 167 -16.72 -3.83 27.91
N GLY A 168 -16.86 -3.93 26.59
CA GLY A 168 -17.90 -3.26 25.81
C GLY A 168 -17.45 -1.94 25.20
N HIS A 169 -16.34 -1.37 25.66
CA HIS A 169 -15.76 -0.13 25.14
C HIS A 169 -15.26 -0.31 23.70
N LEU A 170 -15.03 0.79 23.01
CA LEU A 170 -14.42 0.82 21.70
C LEU A 170 -12.98 1.32 21.79
N LEU A 171 -12.06 0.63 21.14
CA LEU A 171 -10.69 1.11 20.95
C LEU A 171 -10.50 1.46 19.47
N VAL A 172 -10.09 2.69 19.21
CA VAL A 172 -9.93 3.27 17.87
C VAL A 172 -8.47 3.58 17.63
N ALA A 173 -7.94 3.16 16.50
CA ALA A 173 -6.66 3.62 15.99
C ALA A 173 -6.84 5.02 15.40
N ASP A 174 -6.41 6.03 16.12
CA ASP A 174 -6.41 7.44 15.74
C ASP A 174 -5.14 7.73 14.96
N SER A 175 -5.12 7.23 13.70
CA SER A 175 -3.91 7.09 12.89
C SER A 175 -3.19 8.41 12.68
N GLY A 176 -3.92 9.48 12.37
CA GLY A 176 -3.34 10.80 12.13
C GLY A 176 -2.83 11.50 13.41
N HIS A 177 -3.35 11.12 14.59
CA HIS A 177 -2.80 11.54 15.89
C HIS A 177 -1.82 10.53 16.47
N HIS A 178 -1.38 9.53 15.73
CA HIS A 178 -0.35 8.56 16.14
C HIS A 178 -0.59 7.95 17.53
N SER A 179 -1.84 7.56 17.81
CA SER A 179 -2.28 7.09 19.12
C SER A 179 -3.49 6.17 19.02
N LEU A 180 -3.85 5.52 20.13
CA LEU A 180 -5.11 4.81 20.25
C LEU A 180 -6.03 5.57 21.20
N VAL A 181 -7.34 5.56 20.94
CA VAL A 181 -8.35 6.22 21.77
C VAL A 181 -9.39 5.20 22.21
N GLU A 182 -9.55 5.06 23.52
CA GLU A 182 -10.62 4.25 24.09
C GLU A 182 -11.85 5.12 24.35
N TYR A 183 -12.97 4.70 23.77
CA TYR A 183 -14.28 5.29 23.96
C TYR A 183 -15.15 4.40 24.84
N ASP A 184 -16.07 5.01 25.57
CA ASP A 184 -17.18 4.30 26.19
C ASP A 184 -18.08 3.61 25.15
N ASP A 185 -19.00 2.77 25.57
CA ASP A 185 -19.97 2.05 24.71
C ASP A 185 -20.89 2.99 23.91
N ASP A 186 -20.97 4.27 24.29
CA ASP A 186 -21.69 5.31 23.56
C ASP A 186 -20.98 5.76 22.26
N ALA A 187 -19.70 5.38 22.05
CA ALA A 187 -18.84 5.81 20.95
C ALA A 187 -18.66 7.34 20.84
N ALA A 188 -18.84 8.05 21.95
CA ALA A 188 -18.76 9.51 22.00
C ALA A 188 -17.91 10.03 23.16
N THR A 189 -17.91 9.30 24.30
CA THR A 189 -17.15 9.68 25.48
C THR A 189 -15.77 9.06 25.47
N ILE A 190 -14.72 9.87 25.38
CA ILE A 190 -13.33 9.42 25.47
C ILE A 190 -13.02 9.04 26.93
N ILE A 191 -12.55 7.82 27.13
CA ILE A 191 -12.09 7.30 28.44
C ILE A 191 -10.61 7.61 28.62
N ARG A 192 -9.79 7.26 27.63
CA ARG A 192 -8.34 7.51 27.67
C ARG A 192 -7.73 7.48 26.28
N ARG A 193 -6.51 8.01 26.20
CA ARG A 193 -5.66 7.92 25.01
C ARG A 193 -4.40 7.11 25.37
N ILE A 194 -3.96 6.26 24.47
CA ILE A 194 -2.75 5.44 24.59
C ILE A 194 -1.74 5.97 23.56
N GLY A 195 -0.57 6.36 24.02
CA GLY A 195 0.47 6.98 23.21
C GLY A 195 0.54 8.49 23.37
N THR A 196 1.71 9.05 23.07
CA THR A 196 2.02 10.49 23.22
C THR A 196 1.28 11.40 22.24
N GLY A 197 0.72 10.84 21.17
CA GLY A 197 0.18 11.64 20.05
C GLY A 197 1.25 12.24 19.14
N VAL A 198 2.52 11.87 19.33
CA VAL A 198 3.63 12.29 18.46
C VAL A 198 4.17 11.07 17.74
N ARG A 199 4.41 11.21 16.43
CA ARG A 199 5.00 10.16 15.58
C ARG A 199 6.27 9.60 16.22
N GLY A 200 6.37 8.27 16.36
CA GLY A 200 7.52 7.60 16.96
C GLY A 200 7.27 6.12 17.19
N SER A 201 8.27 5.40 17.71
CA SER A 201 8.25 3.94 17.89
C SER A 201 8.60 3.50 19.33
N ALA A 202 8.54 4.42 20.30
CA ALA A 202 8.95 4.11 21.67
C ALA A 202 7.99 3.13 22.36
N ASP A 203 8.56 2.11 23.00
CA ASP A 203 7.89 1.28 24.00
C ASP A 203 7.80 2.03 25.33
N GLY A 204 6.85 1.67 26.20
CA GLY A 204 6.74 2.26 27.52
C GLY A 204 5.33 2.20 28.10
N ASP A 205 5.05 3.02 29.10
CA ASP A 205 3.69 3.20 29.61
C ASP A 205 2.82 3.98 28.60
N PHE A 206 1.49 3.98 28.81
CA PHE A 206 0.54 4.61 27.89
C PHE A 206 0.79 6.10 27.64
N ALA A 207 1.44 6.80 28.58
CA ALA A 207 1.73 8.22 28.46
C ALA A 207 3.07 8.50 27.74
N SER A 208 3.96 7.51 27.66
CA SER A 208 5.31 7.65 27.09
C SER A 208 5.51 6.87 25.78
N ALA A 209 4.71 5.84 25.54
CA ALA A 209 4.74 5.10 24.28
C ALA A 209 4.37 5.98 23.09
N SER A 210 4.90 5.66 21.92
CA SER A 210 4.54 6.34 20.66
C SER A 210 4.27 5.34 19.53
N PHE A 211 3.50 5.80 18.55
CA PHE A 211 3.10 5.06 17.37
C PHE A 211 3.35 5.91 16.12
N SER A 212 3.29 5.28 14.96
CA SER A 212 3.29 5.95 13.66
C SER A 212 2.16 5.40 12.78
N GLU A 213 1.06 6.15 12.72
CA GLU A 213 -0.15 5.79 11.98
C GLU A 213 -0.63 4.37 12.32
N PRO A 214 -1.01 4.09 13.60
CA PRO A 214 -1.50 2.79 13.99
C PRO A 214 -2.76 2.43 13.18
N GLY A 215 -2.86 1.15 12.80
CA GLY A 215 -3.97 0.58 12.02
C GLY A 215 -4.76 -0.45 12.80
N GLY A 216 -4.84 -1.69 12.29
CA GLY A 216 -5.65 -2.76 12.83
C GLY A 216 -5.37 -3.15 14.27
N ILE A 217 -6.40 -3.59 14.96
CA ILE A 217 -6.37 -3.96 16.37
C ILE A 217 -7.10 -5.28 16.55
N THR A 218 -6.44 -6.28 17.15
CA THR A 218 -7.10 -7.53 17.52
C THR A 218 -7.02 -7.79 19.02
N VAL A 219 -8.08 -8.43 19.54
CA VAL A 219 -8.17 -8.83 20.95
C VAL A 219 -7.78 -10.29 21.08
N LEU A 220 -6.89 -10.62 21.98
CA LEU A 220 -6.52 -12.01 22.30
C LEU A 220 -7.49 -12.64 23.29
N PRO A 221 -7.72 -13.97 23.20
CA PRO A 221 -8.42 -14.72 24.25
C PRO A 221 -7.72 -14.58 25.62
N GLU A 222 -8.51 -14.59 26.68
CA GLU A 222 -8.03 -14.32 28.06
C GLU A 222 -6.90 -15.27 28.49
N ASP A 223 -7.00 -16.56 28.15
CA ASP A 223 -5.99 -17.57 28.47
C ASP A 223 -4.67 -17.31 27.74
N LEU A 224 -4.73 -16.97 26.45
CA LEU A 224 -3.54 -16.61 25.67
C LEU A 224 -2.95 -15.27 26.13
N ALA A 225 -3.78 -14.27 26.37
CA ALA A 225 -3.35 -12.97 26.88
C ALA A 225 -2.59 -13.08 28.20
N ALA A 226 -3.09 -13.94 29.12
CA ALA A 226 -2.41 -14.21 30.40
C ALA A 226 -1.05 -14.94 30.21
N GLU A 227 -0.91 -15.76 29.18
CA GLU A 227 0.35 -16.46 28.87
C GLU A 227 1.40 -15.52 28.26
N VAL A 228 0.98 -14.63 27.33
CA VAL A 228 1.90 -13.75 26.58
C VAL A 228 2.13 -12.39 27.25
N GLY A 229 1.25 -11.97 28.18
CA GLY A 229 1.38 -10.73 28.96
C GLY A 229 0.87 -9.47 28.28
N TYR A 230 -0.01 -9.59 27.26
CA TYR A 230 -0.73 -8.48 26.64
C TYR A 230 -2.08 -8.94 26.10
N GLN A 231 -3.09 -8.09 26.12
CA GLN A 231 -4.46 -8.40 25.72
C GLN A 231 -4.75 -8.04 24.27
N LEU A 232 -4.01 -7.10 23.71
CA LEU A 232 -4.25 -6.61 22.35
C LEU A 232 -2.98 -6.64 21.52
N ILE A 233 -3.16 -6.82 20.21
CA ILE A 233 -2.10 -6.60 19.22
C ILE A 233 -2.56 -5.49 18.28
N VAL A 234 -1.65 -4.56 17.99
CA VAL A 234 -1.87 -3.41 17.12
C VAL A 234 -0.85 -3.43 15.98
N ALA A 235 -1.32 -3.19 14.77
CA ALA A 235 -0.48 -2.91 13.62
C ALA A 235 0.03 -1.46 13.71
N ASP A 236 1.33 -1.26 13.92
CA ASP A 236 1.98 0.06 13.95
C ASP A 236 2.59 0.31 12.56
N THR A 237 1.74 0.77 11.67
CA THR A 237 1.87 0.67 10.22
C THR A 237 3.18 1.25 9.68
N VAL A 238 3.45 2.51 9.94
CA VAL A 238 4.64 3.21 9.41
C VAL A 238 5.92 2.83 10.17
N ASN A 239 5.78 2.31 11.40
CA ASN A 239 6.90 1.73 12.13
C ASN A 239 7.25 0.30 11.67
N HIS A 240 6.47 -0.30 10.77
CA HIS A 240 6.67 -1.67 10.29
C HIS A 240 6.79 -2.68 11.45
N THR A 241 5.92 -2.55 12.47
CA THR A 241 5.95 -3.38 13.67
C THR A 241 4.56 -3.81 14.10
N LEU A 242 4.50 -4.88 14.92
CA LEU A 242 3.33 -5.19 15.74
C LEU A 242 3.61 -4.82 17.19
N ARG A 243 2.61 -4.19 17.83
CA ARG A 243 2.71 -3.75 19.22
C ARG A 243 1.74 -4.55 20.09
N GLY A 244 2.25 -5.12 21.17
CA GLY A 244 1.44 -5.72 22.26
C GLY A 244 1.02 -4.65 23.26
N ILE A 245 -0.27 -4.61 23.58
CA ILE A 245 -0.84 -3.67 24.56
C ILE A 245 -1.28 -4.43 25.80
N ASP A 246 -0.68 -4.15 26.91
CA ASP A 246 -1.09 -4.65 28.22
C ASP A 246 -2.02 -3.60 28.89
N LEU A 247 -3.32 -3.91 28.90
CA LEU A 247 -4.34 -3.02 29.46
C LEU A 247 -4.33 -2.99 30.99
N GLU A 248 -3.77 -4.03 31.66
CA GLU A 248 -3.72 -4.14 33.11
C GLU A 248 -2.55 -3.34 33.69
N ASN A 249 -1.37 -3.44 33.07
CA ASN A 249 -0.16 -2.72 33.49
C ASN A 249 0.03 -1.39 32.76
N GLU A 250 -0.86 -1.06 31.83
CA GLU A 250 -0.85 0.16 31.00
C GLU A 250 0.46 0.34 30.24
N THR A 251 0.92 -0.72 29.55
CA THR A 251 2.17 -0.71 28.79
C THR A 251 1.99 -1.11 27.33
N VAL A 252 2.89 -0.59 26.49
CA VAL A 252 3.03 -0.89 25.07
C VAL A 252 4.41 -1.49 24.83
N THR A 253 4.46 -2.61 24.12
CA THR A 253 5.72 -3.31 23.83
C THR A 253 5.74 -3.75 22.38
N THR A 254 6.86 -3.58 21.68
CA THR A 254 7.04 -4.10 20.32
C THR A 254 7.24 -5.62 20.37
N ILE A 255 6.38 -6.37 19.68
CA ILE A 255 6.35 -7.85 19.71
C ILE A 255 6.80 -8.49 18.39
N ALA A 256 6.71 -7.77 17.26
CA ALA A 256 7.20 -8.22 15.96
C ALA A 256 7.72 -7.03 15.15
N GLY A 257 8.63 -7.30 14.22
CA GLY A 257 9.28 -6.30 13.37
C GLY A 257 10.55 -5.72 14.00
N THR A 258 11.49 -5.30 13.14
CA THR A 258 12.73 -4.60 13.54
C THR A 258 12.56 -3.08 13.58
N GLY A 259 11.48 -2.56 12.99
CA GLY A 259 11.30 -1.14 12.72
C GLY A 259 11.85 -0.68 11.36
N GLU A 260 12.56 -1.55 10.65
CA GLU A 260 13.00 -1.29 9.28
C GLU A 260 12.02 -1.93 8.29
N GLN A 261 11.78 -1.26 7.17
CA GLN A 261 10.90 -1.75 6.13
C GLN A 261 11.48 -2.97 5.40
N HIS A 262 10.64 -3.97 5.16
CA HIS A 262 10.93 -5.05 4.23
C HIS A 262 10.65 -4.58 2.80
N MET A 263 11.70 -4.34 2.04
CA MET A 263 11.58 -4.02 0.62
C MET A 263 11.21 -5.27 -0.17
N VAL A 264 10.32 -5.13 -1.14
CA VAL A 264 9.96 -6.24 -2.03
C VAL A 264 11.23 -6.77 -2.72
N GLY A 265 11.46 -8.08 -2.58
CA GLY A 265 12.65 -8.73 -3.14
C GLY A 265 13.94 -8.59 -2.33
N ALA A 266 13.94 -7.95 -1.16
CA ALA A 266 15.12 -7.90 -0.30
C ALA A 266 15.52 -9.32 0.18
N ILE A 267 16.77 -9.70 -0.07
CA ILE A 267 17.29 -11.04 0.23
C ILE A 267 17.59 -11.21 1.72
N ASP A 268 17.83 -10.15 2.44
CA ASP A 268 18.27 -10.13 3.84
C ASP A 268 17.24 -10.67 4.85
N ASN A 269 15.95 -10.77 4.45
CA ASN A 269 14.88 -11.34 5.26
C ASN A 269 14.45 -12.75 4.82
N VAL A 270 15.08 -13.33 3.80
CA VAL A 270 14.65 -14.62 3.26
C VAL A 270 15.53 -15.73 3.85
N ARG A 271 14.98 -16.55 4.74
CA ARG A 271 15.59 -17.83 5.13
C ARG A 271 15.18 -18.88 4.09
N GLY A 272 15.98 -19.06 3.08
CA GLY A 272 15.86 -20.10 2.08
C GLY A 272 17.26 -20.52 1.59
N LYS A 273 17.32 -21.58 0.81
CA LYS A 273 18.56 -21.89 0.09
C LYS A 273 18.78 -20.81 -0.96
N PRO A 274 20.06 -20.49 -1.30
CA PRO A 274 20.33 -19.59 -2.40
C PRO A 274 19.56 -19.99 -3.65
N GLY A 275 18.75 -19.09 -4.20
CA GLY A 275 17.88 -19.32 -5.36
C GLY A 275 16.47 -19.82 -5.07
N GLU A 276 16.11 -20.10 -3.81
CA GLU A 276 14.72 -20.27 -3.39
C GLU A 276 14.25 -18.95 -2.75
N LEU A 277 13.18 -18.37 -3.27
CA LEU A 277 12.38 -17.36 -2.54
C LEU A 277 11.74 -18.11 -1.37
N GLY A 278 12.50 -18.28 -0.28
CA GLY A 278 12.03 -18.97 0.91
C GLY A 278 10.97 -18.13 1.61
N ARG A 279 9.89 -18.77 2.02
CA ARG A 279 8.97 -18.16 2.99
C ARG A 279 9.75 -17.88 4.26
N TYR A 280 9.71 -16.61 4.71
CA TYR A 280 10.28 -16.30 6.01
C TYR A 280 9.53 -17.09 7.09
N ASP A 281 10.27 -17.73 7.98
CA ASP A 281 9.76 -18.42 9.16
C ASP A 281 10.82 -18.27 10.26
N GLY A 282 10.49 -17.57 11.34
CA GLY A 282 11.44 -17.37 12.44
C GLY A 282 11.00 -16.37 13.49
N PRO A 283 11.93 -15.97 14.40
CA PRO A 283 11.64 -15.03 15.47
C PRO A 283 11.11 -13.71 14.93
N ALA A 284 9.94 -13.29 15.41
CA ALA A 284 9.22 -12.14 14.88
C ALA A 284 9.97 -10.80 15.09
N ARG A 285 10.83 -10.71 16.13
CA ARG A 285 11.62 -9.51 16.42
C ARG A 285 12.88 -9.36 15.54
N ASP A 286 13.23 -10.41 14.80
CA ASP A 286 14.44 -10.43 13.96
C ASP A 286 14.12 -10.16 12.48
N VAL A 287 12.84 -9.91 12.14
CA VAL A 287 12.39 -9.74 10.76
C VAL A 287 11.92 -8.31 10.49
N LYS A 288 12.18 -7.80 9.30
CA LYS A 288 11.58 -6.56 8.80
C LYS A 288 10.16 -6.85 8.34
N LEU A 289 9.21 -6.01 8.70
CA LEU A 289 7.84 -6.02 8.19
C LEU A 289 7.67 -4.88 7.17
N SER A 290 6.54 -4.87 6.45
CA SER A 290 6.26 -3.83 5.47
C SER A 290 4.82 -3.34 5.60
N SER A 291 4.64 -2.29 6.37
CA SER A 291 3.34 -1.63 6.62
C SER A 291 2.21 -2.62 6.92
N PRO A 292 2.19 -3.25 8.10
CA PRO A 292 1.03 -4.01 8.54
C PRO A 292 -0.16 -3.06 8.68
N TRP A 293 -1.28 -3.35 7.99
CA TRP A 293 -2.47 -2.51 8.02
C TRP A 293 -3.57 -3.06 8.91
N ASP A 294 -3.69 -4.40 8.97
CA ASP A 294 -4.67 -5.03 9.86
C ASP A 294 -4.13 -6.31 10.49
N VAL A 295 -4.71 -6.68 11.60
CA VAL A 295 -4.38 -7.87 12.38
C VAL A 295 -5.64 -8.55 12.89
N LEU A 296 -5.70 -9.88 12.77
CA LEU A 296 -6.85 -10.67 13.19
C LEU A 296 -6.42 -11.94 13.90
N PHE A 297 -6.81 -12.13 15.15
CA PHE A 297 -6.64 -13.41 15.83
C PHE A 297 -7.59 -14.47 15.28
N VAL A 298 -7.04 -15.63 14.90
CA VAL A 298 -7.78 -16.75 14.34
C VAL A 298 -7.82 -17.92 15.34
N PRO A 299 -8.98 -18.21 15.95
CA PRO A 299 -9.07 -19.23 17.00
C PRO A 299 -8.70 -20.65 16.56
N SER A 300 -8.93 -21.01 15.27
CA SER A 300 -8.66 -22.35 14.75
C SER A 300 -7.18 -22.69 14.66
N THR A 301 -6.33 -21.69 14.44
CA THR A 301 -4.86 -21.83 14.37
C THR A 301 -4.16 -21.32 15.62
N ALA A 302 -4.85 -20.56 16.48
CA ALA A 302 -4.32 -19.80 17.61
C ALA A 302 -3.21 -18.80 17.20
N GLU A 303 -3.20 -18.36 15.95
CA GLU A 303 -2.26 -17.40 15.37
C GLU A 303 -3.00 -16.11 14.98
N VAL A 304 -2.23 -15.07 14.69
CA VAL A 304 -2.73 -13.78 14.21
C VAL A 304 -2.39 -13.63 12.74
N VAL A 305 -3.41 -13.50 11.89
CA VAL A 305 -3.23 -13.14 10.48
C VAL A 305 -2.95 -11.64 10.41
N VAL A 306 -1.93 -11.27 9.64
CA VAL A 306 -1.48 -9.89 9.44
C VAL A 306 -1.62 -9.52 7.96
N ALA A 307 -2.40 -8.48 7.67
CA ALA A 307 -2.46 -7.88 6.34
C ALA A 307 -1.22 -7.01 6.13
N MET A 308 -0.24 -7.53 5.40
CA MET A 308 1.03 -6.86 5.13
C MET A 308 0.91 -6.07 3.82
N ALA A 309 0.31 -4.86 3.92
CA ALA A 309 -0.03 -4.06 2.76
C ALA A 309 1.19 -3.67 1.91
N GLY A 310 2.30 -3.32 2.53
CA GLY A 310 3.48 -2.80 1.85
C GLY A 310 4.25 -3.80 0.99
N ASN A 311 3.97 -5.10 1.10
CA ASN A 311 4.56 -6.12 0.22
C ASN A 311 3.53 -7.10 -0.34
N HIS A 312 2.24 -6.74 -0.32
CA HIS A 312 1.15 -7.46 -0.98
C HIS A 312 1.02 -8.93 -0.54
N THR A 313 1.15 -9.19 0.78
CA THR A 313 1.10 -10.54 1.35
C THR A 313 0.26 -10.60 2.62
N LEU A 314 -0.13 -11.81 3.00
CA LEU A 314 -0.69 -12.10 4.32
C LEU A 314 0.33 -12.90 5.12
N TRP A 315 0.56 -12.51 6.36
CA TRP A 315 1.47 -13.18 7.28
C TRP A 315 0.72 -13.81 8.44
N SER A 316 1.35 -14.77 9.11
CA SER A 316 0.85 -15.38 10.33
C SER A 316 1.86 -15.16 11.45
N PHE A 317 1.41 -14.61 12.56
CA PHE A 317 2.18 -14.38 13.79
C PHE A 317 1.66 -15.29 14.89
N ASP A 318 2.54 -16.10 15.49
CA ASP A 318 2.26 -16.88 16.70
C ASP A 318 2.64 -16.07 17.94
N PRO A 319 1.66 -15.56 18.72
CA PRO A 319 1.93 -14.77 19.89
C PRO A 319 2.65 -15.53 21.01
N LYS A 320 2.42 -16.86 21.10
CA LYS A 320 2.97 -17.72 22.15
C LYS A 320 4.44 -18.03 21.92
N ASP A 321 4.78 -18.44 20.69
CA ASP A 321 6.15 -18.79 20.33
C ASP A 321 6.98 -17.58 19.90
N GLY A 322 6.34 -16.42 19.65
CA GLY A 322 6.98 -15.19 19.17
C GLY A 322 7.59 -15.37 17.78
N THR A 323 6.96 -16.17 16.91
CA THR A 323 7.42 -16.43 15.55
C THR A 323 6.46 -15.83 14.52
N ILE A 324 6.98 -15.51 13.33
CA ILE A 324 6.18 -14.97 12.24
C ILE A 324 6.60 -15.59 10.91
N ARG A 325 5.64 -15.83 10.01
CA ARG A 325 5.87 -16.40 8.67
C ARG A 325 4.97 -15.77 7.62
N ILE A 326 5.37 -15.86 6.36
CA ILE A 326 4.49 -15.56 5.24
C ILE A 326 3.45 -16.70 5.14
N LEU A 327 2.17 -16.35 5.21
CA LEU A 327 1.05 -17.29 5.08
C LEU A 327 0.62 -17.41 3.63
N SER A 328 0.43 -16.29 2.93
CA SER A 328 -0.06 -16.27 1.55
C SER A 328 0.45 -15.05 0.80
N GLY A 329 0.72 -15.21 -0.50
CA GLY A 329 1.15 -14.15 -1.40
C GLY A 329 2.60 -14.28 -1.86
N THR A 330 2.85 -13.77 -3.06
CA THR A 330 4.17 -13.85 -3.75
C THR A 330 4.91 -12.52 -3.76
N MET A 331 4.37 -11.47 -3.13
CA MET A 331 4.83 -10.08 -3.20
C MET A 331 4.65 -9.44 -4.60
N ASN A 332 3.92 -10.08 -5.50
CA ASN A 332 3.50 -9.45 -6.76
C ASN A 332 2.15 -8.76 -6.56
N GLU A 333 2.02 -7.58 -7.14
CA GLU A 333 0.77 -6.81 -7.12
C GLU A 333 -0.22 -7.34 -8.16
N GLY A 334 -1.41 -7.73 -7.73
CA GLY A 334 -2.46 -8.20 -8.63
C GLY A 334 -3.56 -9.00 -7.95
N LEU A 335 -4.50 -9.50 -8.73
CA LEU A 335 -5.61 -10.34 -8.30
C LEU A 335 -5.44 -11.75 -8.90
N VAL A 336 -4.80 -12.65 -8.14
CA VAL A 336 -4.61 -14.06 -8.54
C VAL A 336 -4.99 -14.96 -7.38
N ASP A 337 -5.91 -15.89 -7.63
CA ASP A 337 -6.31 -16.92 -6.68
C ASP A 337 -5.33 -18.09 -6.70
N GLY A 338 -5.27 -18.86 -5.64
CA GLY A 338 -4.45 -20.07 -5.55
C GLY A 338 -3.99 -20.38 -4.14
N ASP A 339 -3.01 -21.29 -4.05
CA ASP A 339 -2.35 -21.58 -2.78
C ASP A 339 -1.48 -20.39 -2.33
N GLY A 340 -1.07 -20.44 -1.07
CA GLY A 340 -0.32 -19.31 -0.52
C GLY A 340 1.02 -19.02 -1.20
N GLU A 341 1.54 -19.92 -2.07
CA GLU A 341 2.80 -19.72 -2.83
C GLU A 341 2.56 -19.14 -4.23
N THR A 342 1.30 -19.10 -4.68
CA THR A 342 0.92 -18.67 -6.02
C THR A 342 -0.03 -17.48 -6.02
N ALA A 343 -0.76 -17.23 -4.93
CA ALA A 343 -1.70 -16.13 -4.81
C ALA A 343 -1.02 -14.76 -4.90
N TRP A 344 -1.71 -13.78 -5.51
CA TRP A 344 -1.30 -12.39 -5.55
C TRP A 344 -2.37 -11.52 -4.90
N PHE A 345 -1.91 -10.47 -4.25
CA PHE A 345 -2.73 -9.44 -3.64
C PHE A 345 -2.31 -8.06 -4.12
N ALA A 346 -3.11 -7.05 -3.83
CA ALA A 346 -2.72 -5.67 -4.00
C ALA A 346 -3.19 -4.84 -2.80
N GLN A 347 -2.28 -4.73 -1.81
CA GLN A 347 -2.46 -3.88 -0.65
C GLN A 347 -3.65 -4.32 0.23
N SER A 348 -3.60 -5.58 0.73
CA SER A 348 -4.60 -6.09 1.67
C SER A 348 -4.69 -5.20 2.92
N SER A 349 -5.91 -4.78 3.29
CA SER A 349 -6.12 -3.70 4.25
C SER A 349 -7.13 -3.98 5.36
N GLY A 350 -8.01 -4.95 5.20
CA GLY A 350 -9.03 -5.28 6.20
C GLY A 350 -9.23 -6.77 6.34
N LEU A 351 -9.36 -7.24 7.57
CA LEU A 351 -9.51 -8.65 7.92
C LEU A 351 -10.70 -8.84 8.85
N ASP A 352 -11.48 -9.89 8.62
CA ASP A 352 -12.45 -10.37 9.61
C ASP A 352 -12.69 -11.88 9.52
N LEU A 353 -13.07 -12.49 10.63
CA LEU A 353 -13.31 -13.92 10.73
C LEU A 353 -14.70 -14.29 10.20
N GLY A 354 -14.76 -15.19 9.24
CA GLY A 354 -15.99 -15.75 8.75
C GLY A 354 -16.59 -16.83 9.65
N PRO A 355 -17.88 -17.16 9.46
CA PRO A 355 -18.59 -18.09 10.34
C PRO A 355 -18.09 -19.54 10.28
N ALA A 356 -17.37 -19.96 9.22
CA ALA A 356 -16.77 -21.30 9.10
C ALA A 356 -15.28 -21.32 9.51
N GLY A 357 -14.72 -20.20 9.94
CA GLY A 357 -13.32 -20.05 10.33
C GLY A 357 -12.40 -19.56 9.22
N GLU A 358 -12.96 -19.26 8.04
CA GLU A 358 -12.27 -18.55 6.97
C GLU A 358 -11.99 -17.09 7.36
N VAL A 359 -11.05 -16.44 6.67
CA VAL A 359 -10.77 -15.02 6.85
C VAL A 359 -11.18 -14.25 5.60
N PHE A 360 -12.10 -13.30 5.76
CA PHE A 360 -12.40 -12.33 4.72
C PHE A 360 -11.33 -11.24 4.68
N VAL A 361 -10.93 -10.87 3.47
CA VAL A 361 -9.86 -9.90 3.23
C VAL A 361 -10.37 -8.82 2.28
N ALA A 362 -10.27 -7.56 2.69
CA ALA A 362 -10.37 -6.43 1.78
C ALA A 362 -9.02 -6.24 1.08
N ASP A 363 -9.00 -6.45 -0.23
CA ASP A 363 -7.82 -6.30 -1.07
C ASP A 363 -7.97 -5.01 -1.88
N SER A 364 -7.45 -3.92 -1.31
CA SER A 364 -7.90 -2.54 -1.61
C SER A 364 -7.64 -2.11 -3.03
N GLU A 365 -6.43 -2.26 -3.54
CA GLU A 365 -6.09 -1.78 -4.89
C GLU A 365 -6.69 -2.64 -6.00
N THR A 366 -7.01 -3.91 -5.73
CA THR A 366 -7.80 -4.73 -6.65
C THR A 366 -9.31 -4.45 -6.56
N SER A 367 -9.72 -3.61 -5.60
CA SER A 367 -11.14 -3.36 -5.30
C SER A 367 -11.92 -4.66 -5.09
N ALA A 368 -11.30 -5.62 -4.40
CA ALA A 368 -11.78 -6.98 -4.25
C ALA A 368 -12.05 -7.36 -2.79
N ILE A 369 -12.90 -8.36 -2.62
CA ILE A 369 -13.04 -9.11 -1.37
C ILE A 369 -12.57 -10.52 -1.62
N ARG A 370 -11.61 -10.96 -0.82
CA ARG A 370 -11.01 -12.29 -0.91
C ARG A 370 -11.40 -13.14 0.31
N CYS A 371 -11.29 -14.45 0.15
CA CYS A 371 -11.48 -15.44 1.20
C CYS A 371 -10.20 -16.27 1.35
N LEU A 372 -9.62 -16.26 2.55
CA LEU A 372 -8.40 -17.00 2.91
C LEU A 372 -8.77 -18.17 3.81
N ASP A 373 -8.24 -19.35 3.52
CA ASP A 373 -8.14 -20.44 4.49
C ASP A 373 -6.89 -20.20 5.37
N PRO A 374 -7.05 -19.88 6.66
CA PRO A 374 -5.91 -19.53 7.52
C PRO A 374 -5.02 -20.74 7.86
N ALA A 375 -5.47 -21.96 7.65
CA ALA A 375 -4.68 -23.17 7.90
C ALA A 375 -3.75 -23.52 6.73
N THR A 376 -4.17 -23.26 5.50
CA THR A 376 -3.44 -23.64 4.28
C THR A 376 -2.82 -22.47 3.55
N GLY A 377 -3.35 -21.26 3.74
CA GLY A 377 -2.98 -20.06 2.96
C GLY A 377 -3.64 -20.00 1.59
N GLU A 378 -4.57 -20.92 1.27
CA GLU A 378 -5.32 -20.89 0.00
C GLU A 378 -6.26 -19.67 -0.04
N VAL A 379 -6.33 -19.01 -1.19
CA VAL A 379 -7.10 -17.80 -1.40
C VAL A 379 -7.99 -17.92 -2.62
N SER A 380 -9.23 -17.42 -2.48
CA SER A 380 -10.18 -17.25 -3.57
C SER A 380 -10.81 -15.86 -3.55
N SER A 381 -11.17 -15.33 -4.72
CA SER A 381 -11.87 -14.06 -4.87
C SER A 381 -13.37 -14.25 -4.74
N LEU A 382 -14.02 -13.42 -3.94
CA LEU A 382 -15.48 -13.38 -3.77
C LEU A 382 -16.12 -12.28 -4.61
N VAL A 383 -15.51 -11.09 -4.61
CA VAL A 383 -15.91 -9.90 -5.39
C VAL A 383 -14.66 -9.27 -5.95
N GLY A 384 -14.71 -8.76 -7.18
CA GLY A 384 -13.59 -8.12 -7.87
C GLY A 384 -13.19 -8.88 -9.12
N VAL A 385 -12.60 -8.16 -10.09
CA VAL A 385 -12.25 -8.74 -11.40
C VAL A 385 -10.81 -8.42 -11.86
N GLY A 386 -10.13 -7.48 -11.22
CA GLY A 386 -8.76 -7.13 -11.62
C GLY A 386 -8.24 -5.87 -10.95
N LEU A 387 -6.94 -5.63 -11.11
CA LEU A 387 -6.21 -4.54 -10.45
C LEU A 387 -6.68 -3.12 -10.83
N PHE A 388 -7.29 -2.96 -12.00
CA PHE A 388 -7.67 -1.64 -12.53
C PHE A 388 -9.18 -1.48 -12.73
N ASP A 389 -9.97 -2.46 -12.30
CA ASP A 389 -11.42 -2.48 -12.45
C ASP A 389 -12.08 -2.15 -11.12
N PHE A 390 -12.88 -1.10 -11.11
CA PHE A 390 -13.57 -0.61 -9.92
C PHE A 390 -14.89 0.06 -10.31
N GLY A 391 -15.62 0.59 -9.36
CA GLY A 391 -16.87 1.32 -9.61
C GLY A 391 -17.87 1.20 -8.49
N PHE A 392 -19.10 1.61 -8.75
CA PHE A 392 -20.21 1.47 -7.84
C PHE A 392 -21.35 0.69 -8.49
N ARG A 393 -21.26 -0.63 -8.45
CA ARG A 393 -22.29 -1.51 -8.99
C ARG A 393 -22.65 -2.61 -8.01
N ASP A 394 -23.93 -2.71 -7.69
CA ASP A 394 -24.54 -3.84 -6.98
C ASP A 394 -24.98 -4.94 -7.96
N GLY A 395 -25.28 -6.12 -7.44
CA GLY A 395 -25.78 -7.26 -8.19
C GLY A 395 -24.93 -8.51 -8.01
N PRO A 396 -24.91 -9.43 -9.00
CA PRO A 396 -24.09 -10.63 -8.93
C PRO A 396 -22.62 -10.29 -8.66
N ALA A 397 -21.96 -11.02 -7.78
CA ALA A 397 -20.59 -10.75 -7.33
C ALA A 397 -19.58 -10.61 -8.48
N ALA A 398 -19.72 -11.43 -9.54
CA ALA A 398 -18.89 -11.34 -10.74
C ALA A 398 -19.05 -10.03 -11.53
N GLU A 399 -20.22 -9.37 -11.40
CA GLU A 399 -20.53 -8.11 -12.08
C GLU A 399 -20.41 -6.90 -11.16
N ALA A 400 -20.45 -7.12 -9.85
CA ALA A 400 -20.37 -6.06 -8.85
C ALA A 400 -19.02 -5.33 -8.93
N ARG A 401 -19.03 -4.05 -8.56
CA ARG A 401 -17.82 -3.22 -8.50
C ARG A 401 -17.77 -2.47 -7.19
N LEU A 402 -16.61 -2.49 -6.57
CA LEU A 402 -16.22 -1.73 -5.40
C LEU A 402 -15.17 -0.69 -5.80
N GLN A 403 -14.78 0.19 -4.90
CA GLN A 403 -13.69 1.13 -5.13
C GLN A 403 -12.85 1.30 -3.87
N HIS A 404 -11.69 0.67 -3.85
CA HIS A 404 -10.69 0.73 -2.76
C HIS A 404 -11.28 0.43 -1.36
N PRO A 405 -11.88 -0.76 -1.12
CA PRO A 405 -12.43 -1.11 0.17
C PRO A 405 -11.30 -1.29 1.21
N LEU A 406 -11.46 -0.72 2.42
CA LEU A 406 -10.47 -0.81 3.49
C LEU A 406 -10.89 -1.70 4.67
N GLY A 407 -12.16 -2.02 4.82
CA GLY A 407 -12.65 -2.81 5.94
C GLY A 407 -13.70 -3.83 5.55
N VAL A 408 -13.74 -4.93 6.29
CA VAL A 408 -14.75 -5.99 6.19
C VAL A 408 -15.24 -6.36 7.58
N ARG A 409 -16.51 -6.77 7.68
CA ARG A 409 -17.10 -7.24 8.93
C ARG A 409 -18.15 -8.31 8.66
N SER A 410 -17.99 -9.48 9.27
CA SER A 410 -18.98 -10.55 9.25
C SER A 410 -20.24 -10.15 10.00
N LEU A 411 -21.38 -10.38 9.39
CA LEU A 411 -22.68 -10.11 9.98
C LEU A 411 -23.32 -11.40 10.54
N PRO A 412 -24.26 -11.28 11.51
CA PRO A 412 -24.85 -12.46 12.16
C PRO A 412 -25.58 -13.42 11.23
N ASP A 413 -26.02 -12.98 10.05
CA ASP A 413 -26.68 -13.82 9.03
C ASP A 413 -25.70 -14.56 8.11
N GLY A 414 -24.40 -14.36 8.32
CA GLY A 414 -23.31 -14.93 7.56
C GLY A 414 -22.94 -14.14 6.30
N SER A 415 -23.52 -12.95 6.09
CA SER A 415 -23.08 -12.02 5.05
C SER A 415 -21.90 -11.17 5.55
N VAL A 416 -21.27 -10.42 4.65
CA VAL A 416 -20.11 -9.57 4.93
C VAL A 416 -20.46 -8.12 4.64
N ALA A 417 -20.35 -7.25 5.63
CA ALA A 417 -20.37 -5.80 5.43
C ALA A 417 -18.98 -5.36 4.95
N ILE A 418 -18.96 -4.45 3.99
CA ILE A 418 -17.74 -3.96 3.32
C ILE A 418 -17.72 -2.44 3.45
N ALA A 419 -16.66 -1.90 4.02
CA ALA A 419 -16.36 -0.46 3.97
C ALA A 419 -15.79 -0.15 2.58
N ASP A 420 -16.68 0.23 1.66
CA ASP A 420 -16.36 0.58 0.27
C ASP A 420 -15.93 2.05 0.21
N THR A 421 -14.68 2.27 0.61
CA THR A 421 -14.11 3.53 1.11
C THR A 421 -14.27 4.68 0.12
N TYR A 422 -13.78 4.51 -1.11
CA TYR A 422 -13.82 5.57 -2.10
C TYR A 422 -15.21 5.76 -2.73
N ASN A 423 -16.11 4.81 -2.52
CA ASN A 423 -17.54 4.97 -2.85
C ASN A 423 -18.35 5.63 -1.72
N GLY A 424 -17.75 5.88 -0.56
CA GLY A 424 -18.42 6.46 0.59
C GLY A 424 -19.63 5.65 1.04
N ALA A 425 -19.50 4.32 1.07
CA ALA A 425 -20.62 3.41 1.26
C ALA A 425 -20.27 2.21 2.15
N ILE A 426 -21.29 1.65 2.81
CA ILE A 426 -21.23 0.30 3.35
C ILE A 426 -21.98 -0.61 2.39
N ARG A 427 -21.28 -1.58 1.84
CA ARG A 427 -21.84 -2.61 0.96
C ARG A 427 -22.02 -3.91 1.74
N ARG A 428 -22.78 -4.85 1.20
CA ARG A 428 -23.00 -6.17 1.77
C ARG A 428 -22.84 -7.22 0.67
N PHE A 429 -21.97 -8.17 0.89
CA PHE A 429 -21.88 -9.39 0.12
C PHE A 429 -22.56 -10.55 0.86
N ASP A 430 -23.48 -11.23 0.20
CA ASP A 430 -24.14 -12.44 0.73
C ASP A 430 -23.56 -13.69 0.05
N PRO A 431 -22.75 -14.51 0.76
CA PRO A 431 -22.14 -15.72 0.18
C PRO A 431 -23.15 -16.78 -0.30
N LYS A 432 -24.40 -16.74 0.19
CA LYS A 432 -25.44 -17.72 -0.19
C LYS A 432 -26.08 -17.40 -1.54
N THR A 433 -26.22 -16.13 -1.85
CA THR A 433 -26.82 -15.66 -3.10
C THR A 433 -25.79 -15.16 -4.10
N GLU A 434 -24.53 -14.99 -3.65
CA GLU A 434 -23.43 -14.39 -4.41
C GLU A 434 -23.81 -13.00 -4.96
N GLU A 435 -24.56 -12.22 -4.18
CA GLU A 435 -24.97 -10.86 -4.54
C GLU A 435 -24.33 -9.80 -3.64
N VAL A 436 -23.99 -8.68 -4.24
CA VAL A 436 -23.60 -7.44 -3.55
C VAL A 436 -24.78 -6.47 -3.55
N THR A 437 -25.02 -5.85 -2.40
CA THR A 437 -26.05 -4.84 -2.19
C THR A 437 -25.50 -3.69 -1.35
N THR A 438 -26.20 -2.53 -1.31
CA THR A 438 -25.77 -1.36 -0.55
C THR A 438 -26.59 -1.21 0.74
N LEU A 439 -25.91 -1.09 1.87
CA LEU A 439 -26.52 -0.86 3.19
C LEU A 439 -26.60 0.63 3.55
N ALA A 440 -25.53 1.40 3.31
CA ALA A 440 -25.46 2.82 3.62
C ALA A 440 -24.64 3.58 2.58
N ARG A 441 -24.91 4.88 2.42
CA ARG A 441 -24.24 5.80 1.49
C ARG A 441 -24.01 7.17 2.10
N GLY A 442 -23.16 7.97 1.46
CA GLY A 442 -22.89 9.35 1.86
C GLY A 442 -21.97 9.45 3.06
N LEU A 443 -21.19 8.40 3.29
CA LEU A 443 -20.12 8.37 4.28
C LEU A 443 -18.84 9.00 3.72
N ARG A 444 -17.98 9.48 4.62
CA ARG A 444 -16.71 10.11 4.24
C ARG A 444 -15.55 9.17 4.49
N GLU A 445 -15.14 8.45 3.45
CA GLU A 445 -14.07 7.43 3.49
C GLU A 445 -14.25 6.46 4.66
N PRO A 446 -15.32 5.63 4.66
CA PRO A 446 -15.47 4.58 5.66
C PRO A 446 -14.27 3.62 5.57
N SER A 447 -13.50 3.47 6.65
CA SER A 447 -12.28 2.69 6.69
C SER A 447 -12.41 1.38 7.47
N ASP A 448 -13.40 1.32 8.38
CA ASP A 448 -13.66 0.12 9.17
C ASP A 448 -15.09 0.08 9.71
N ILE A 449 -15.47 -1.10 10.20
CA ILE A 449 -16.82 -1.39 10.69
C ILE A 449 -16.74 -2.20 11.98
N VAL A 450 -17.39 -1.73 13.04
CA VAL A 450 -17.59 -2.49 14.28
C VAL A 450 -19.07 -2.85 14.40
N LEU A 451 -19.35 -4.15 14.56
CA LEU A 451 -20.71 -4.63 14.82
C LEU A 451 -21.06 -4.44 16.29
N ILE A 452 -22.18 -3.76 16.55
CA ILE A 452 -22.80 -3.68 17.86
C ILE A 452 -24.03 -4.58 17.85
N ASP A 453 -23.87 -5.78 18.40
CA ASP A 453 -24.97 -6.73 18.55
C ASP A 453 -25.58 -6.57 19.95
N ASN A 454 -26.82 -6.17 20.02
CA ASN A 454 -27.58 -6.10 21.26
C ASN A 454 -28.32 -7.44 21.50
N GLU A 455 -27.58 -8.45 21.99
CA GLU A 455 -28.12 -9.74 22.44
C GLU A 455 -28.90 -10.58 21.40
N GLY A 456 -28.32 -10.79 20.20
CA GLY A 456 -28.73 -11.91 19.35
C GLY A 456 -30.04 -11.74 18.59
N THR A 457 -30.57 -10.53 18.43
CA THR A 457 -31.67 -10.24 17.50
C THR A 457 -31.18 -9.40 16.35
N SER A 458 -31.10 -10.02 15.16
CA SER A 458 -30.66 -9.35 13.91
C SER A 458 -31.47 -8.08 13.55
N ASP A 459 -32.61 -7.87 14.21
CA ASP A 459 -33.53 -6.77 13.92
C ASP A 459 -33.09 -5.42 14.51
N ASP A 460 -32.18 -5.41 15.48
CA ASP A 460 -31.69 -4.21 16.17
C ASP A 460 -30.16 -4.06 16.12
N ALA A 461 -29.45 -4.83 15.28
CA ALA A 461 -28.01 -4.70 15.11
C ALA A 461 -27.64 -3.35 14.50
N GLU A 462 -26.63 -2.71 15.06
CA GLU A 462 -26.06 -1.46 14.58
C GLU A 462 -24.61 -1.68 14.18
N LEU A 463 -24.15 -0.90 13.21
CA LEU A 463 -22.75 -0.77 12.87
C LEU A 463 -22.23 0.56 13.40
N ILE A 464 -21.02 0.55 13.95
CA ILE A 464 -20.23 1.75 14.10
C ILE A 464 -19.25 1.75 12.93
N VAL A 465 -19.34 2.76 12.09
CA VAL A 465 -18.47 2.97 10.95
C VAL A 465 -17.40 3.99 11.34
N VAL A 466 -16.15 3.64 11.10
CA VAL A 466 -15.04 4.59 11.21
C VAL A 466 -15.03 5.40 9.92
N GLU A 467 -15.38 6.68 10.00
CA GLU A 467 -15.32 7.62 8.87
C GLU A 467 -14.02 8.42 8.95
N SER A 468 -13.01 7.95 8.23
CA SER A 468 -11.65 8.51 8.30
C SER A 468 -11.63 10.01 7.94
N ALA A 469 -12.18 10.39 6.80
CA ALA A 469 -12.23 11.79 6.34
C ALA A 469 -13.32 12.65 7.01
N ALA A 470 -14.13 12.07 7.91
CA ALA A 470 -15.02 12.82 8.78
C ALA A 470 -14.44 12.99 10.19
N HIS A 471 -13.32 12.33 10.51
CA HIS A 471 -12.71 12.30 11.84
C HIS A 471 -13.69 11.83 12.92
N ALA A 472 -14.51 10.82 12.61
CA ALA A 472 -15.67 10.46 13.41
C ALA A 472 -16.00 8.98 13.41
N LEU A 473 -16.76 8.58 14.42
CA LEU A 473 -17.45 7.30 14.51
C LEU A 473 -18.94 7.51 14.24
N THR A 474 -19.47 6.86 13.22
CA THR A 474 -20.87 7.04 12.81
C THR A 474 -21.69 5.78 13.05
N ARG A 475 -22.83 5.90 13.75
CA ARG A 475 -23.77 4.79 13.94
C ARG A 475 -24.66 4.62 12.72
N VAL A 476 -24.65 3.42 12.17
CA VAL A 476 -25.49 3.02 11.03
C VAL A 476 -26.35 1.84 11.47
N LYS A 477 -27.67 2.01 11.42
CA LYS A 477 -28.60 0.89 11.65
C LYS A 477 -28.60 -0.03 10.44
N LEU A 478 -28.50 -1.34 10.67
CA LEU A 478 -28.63 -2.31 9.59
C LEU A 478 -30.05 -2.25 9.00
N PRO A 479 -30.20 -1.86 7.73
CA PRO A 479 -31.51 -1.78 7.11
C PRO A 479 -32.08 -3.18 6.89
N LYS A 480 -33.42 -3.33 7.07
CA LYS A 480 -34.12 -4.61 6.80
C LYS A 480 -34.13 -4.97 5.32
N ASP A 481 -34.11 -3.97 4.45
CA ASP A 481 -34.10 -4.11 2.99
C ASP A 481 -32.87 -3.40 2.42
N ALA A 482 -31.96 -4.14 1.81
CA ALA A 482 -30.79 -3.58 1.14
C ALA A 482 -31.19 -2.95 -0.21
N GLN A 483 -30.59 -1.82 -0.53
CA GLN A 483 -30.78 -1.14 -1.82
C GLN A 483 -29.93 -1.81 -2.89
N LYS A 484 -30.41 -1.81 -4.15
CA LYS A 484 -29.58 -2.14 -5.33
C LYS A 484 -29.26 -0.84 -6.07
N VAL A 485 -27.97 -0.58 -6.24
CA VAL A 485 -27.45 0.63 -6.88
C VAL A 485 -26.52 0.23 -8.02
N ASP A 486 -26.63 0.88 -9.17
CA ASP A 486 -25.70 0.72 -10.30
C ASP A 486 -25.35 2.11 -10.83
N GLU A 487 -24.13 2.56 -10.52
CA GLU A 487 -23.52 3.79 -11.06
C GLU A 487 -22.44 3.46 -12.10
N GLY A 488 -22.28 2.17 -12.44
CA GLY A 488 -21.42 1.67 -13.50
C GLY A 488 -20.12 1.03 -13.01
N ALA A 489 -19.38 0.50 -13.96
CA ALA A 489 -18.02 0.05 -13.81
C ALA A 489 -17.07 1.07 -14.41
N LEU A 490 -15.92 1.25 -13.80
CA LEU A 490 -14.87 2.17 -14.22
C LEU A 490 -13.56 1.39 -14.35
N THR A 491 -12.64 1.94 -15.12
CA THR A 491 -11.27 1.45 -15.24
C THR A 491 -10.33 2.62 -15.05
N THR A 492 -9.18 2.38 -14.45
CA THR A 492 -8.15 3.42 -14.24
C THR A 492 -7.76 4.03 -15.58
N LYS A 493 -8.00 5.32 -15.73
CA LYS A 493 -7.66 6.07 -16.96
C LYS A 493 -6.19 6.46 -16.90
N ARG A 494 -5.35 5.66 -17.56
CA ARG A 494 -3.95 5.98 -17.81
C ARG A 494 -3.72 6.16 -19.29
N PRO A 495 -2.73 6.97 -19.71
CA PRO A 495 -2.35 7.06 -21.11
C PRO A 495 -2.00 5.68 -21.66
N SER A 496 -2.62 5.30 -22.77
CA SER A 496 -2.29 4.06 -23.46
C SER A 496 -0.95 4.17 -24.19
N THR A 497 -0.24 3.05 -24.28
CA THR A 497 0.93 2.90 -25.13
C THR A 497 0.48 2.26 -26.44
N GLU A 498 0.66 2.96 -27.56
CA GLU A 498 0.38 2.38 -28.88
C GLU A 498 1.41 1.28 -29.18
N ILE A 499 0.95 0.06 -29.49
CA ILE A 499 1.78 -1.06 -29.92
C ILE A 499 1.16 -1.75 -31.13
N ALA A 500 1.98 -2.43 -31.94
CA ALA A 500 1.48 -3.23 -33.02
C ALA A 500 0.84 -4.54 -32.52
N SER A 501 -0.16 -5.07 -33.25
CA SER A 501 -0.61 -6.44 -33.07
C SER A 501 0.39 -7.45 -33.65
N GLY A 502 0.33 -8.72 -33.20
CA GLY A 502 1.27 -9.77 -33.62
C GLY A 502 2.55 -9.78 -32.81
N PRO A 503 3.70 -10.13 -33.39
CA PRO A 503 4.97 -10.21 -32.64
C PRO A 503 5.45 -8.85 -32.15
N VAL A 504 5.68 -8.75 -30.80
CA VAL A 504 6.21 -7.57 -30.14
C VAL A 504 7.42 -7.99 -29.31
N SER A 505 8.52 -7.26 -29.42
CA SER A 505 9.72 -7.47 -28.60
C SER A 505 9.66 -6.59 -27.35
N LEU A 506 9.52 -7.22 -26.20
CA LEU A 506 9.56 -6.56 -24.87
C LEU A 506 10.98 -6.62 -24.34
N THR A 507 11.54 -5.49 -23.99
CA THR A 507 12.88 -5.37 -23.37
C THR A 507 12.80 -4.49 -22.14
N VAL A 508 13.35 -4.98 -21.02
CA VAL A 508 13.57 -4.20 -19.81
C VAL A 508 15.06 -3.88 -19.72
N SER A 509 15.42 -2.62 -19.78
CA SER A 509 16.80 -2.19 -19.56
C SER A 509 17.09 -2.11 -18.07
N PHE A 510 18.24 -2.61 -17.63
CA PHE A 510 18.71 -2.47 -16.26
C PHE A 510 20.13 -1.91 -16.26
N THR A 511 20.29 -0.76 -15.64
CA THR A 511 21.60 -0.16 -15.42
C THR A 511 22.07 -0.51 -14.01
N VAL A 512 23.11 -1.33 -13.90
CA VAL A 512 23.68 -1.70 -12.61
C VAL A 512 24.25 -0.45 -11.93
N PRO A 513 23.90 -0.18 -10.66
CA PRO A 513 24.43 0.96 -9.91
C PRO A 513 25.95 0.99 -9.83
N ALA A 514 26.53 2.18 -9.68
CA ALA A 514 27.97 2.34 -9.50
C ALA A 514 28.44 1.59 -8.24
N GLY A 515 29.54 0.84 -8.37
CA GLY A 515 30.06 0.02 -7.28
C GLY A 515 29.37 -1.34 -7.09
N GLN A 516 28.42 -1.68 -7.95
CA GLN A 516 27.75 -2.97 -7.96
C GLN A 516 28.01 -3.76 -9.23
N LYS A 517 27.72 -5.05 -9.20
CA LYS A 517 27.82 -5.99 -10.30
C LYS A 517 26.67 -6.99 -10.24
N LEU A 518 26.10 -7.36 -11.39
CA LEU A 518 25.12 -8.44 -11.49
C LEU A 518 25.64 -9.73 -10.83
N ASP A 519 24.81 -10.37 -10.03
CA ASP A 519 25.17 -11.61 -9.31
C ASP A 519 24.99 -12.84 -10.20
N ASP A 520 25.93 -13.05 -11.07
CA ASP A 520 25.97 -14.19 -12.02
C ASP A 520 26.49 -15.50 -11.42
N ARG A 521 26.75 -15.56 -10.10
CA ARG A 521 27.33 -16.73 -9.40
C ARG A 521 26.42 -17.97 -9.42
N TRP A 522 25.11 -17.77 -9.58
CA TRP A 522 24.09 -18.82 -9.45
C TRP A 522 23.23 -19.01 -10.70
N GLY A 523 23.52 -18.37 -11.80
CA GLY A 523 22.78 -18.35 -13.05
C GLY A 523 22.52 -16.93 -13.54
N ASP A 524 21.49 -16.74 -14.37
CA ASP A 524 21.07 -15.40 -14.78
C ASP A 524 20.41 -14.70 -13.57
N PRO A 525 20.96 -13.56 -13.10
CA PRO A 525 20.42 -12.83 -11.95
C PRO A 525 19.19 -12.00 -12.28
N THR A 526 18.63 -12.16 -13.47
CA THR A 526 17.49 -11.38 -13.95
C THR A 526 16.30 -12.26 -14.27
N PHE A 527 15.10 -11.71 -14.12
CA PHE A 527 13.85 -12.42 -14.32
C PHE A 527 12.79 -11.47 -14.88
N LEU A 528 11.98 -11.97 -15.80
CA LEU A 528 10.88 -11.24 -16.41
C LEU A 528 9.61 -12.08 -16.38
N GLN A 529 8.56 -11.55 -15.76
CA GLN A 529 7.20 -12.09 -15.79
C GLN A 529 6.32 -11.22 -16.66
N VAL A 530 5.52 -11.82 -17.53
CA VAL A 530 4.57 -11.11 -18.41
C VAL A 530 3.23 -11.80 -18.36
N SER A 531 2.17 -11.01 -18.21
CA SER A 531 0.78 -11.42 -18.36
C SER A 531 -0.06 -10.29 -18.94
N ALA A 532 -1.34 -10.49 -19.14
CA ALA A 532 -2.23 -9.46 -19.68
C ALA A 532 -3.64 -9.52 -19.08
N THR A 533 -4.36 -8.41 -19.19
CA THR A 533 -5.80 -8.33 -18.96
C THR A 533 -6.47 -7.76 -20.24
N PRO A 534 -7.36 -8.51 -20.90
CA PRO A 534 -7.68 -9.93 -20.60
C PRO A 534 -6.50 -10.87 -20.93
N PRO A 535 -6.42 -12.07 -20.31
CA PRO A 535 -5.29 -12.99 -20.55
C PRO A 535 -5.11 -13.40 -22.01
N GLU A 536 -6.20 -13.49 -22.76
CA GLU A 536 -6.23 -13.85 -24.17
C GLU A 536 -5.56 -12.80 -25.08
N LEU A 537 -5.29 -11.60 -24.58
CA LEU A 537 -4.55 -10.56 -25.30
C LEU A 537 -3.16 -11.06 -25.72
N ILE A 538 -2.53 -11.95 -24.95
CA ILE A 538 -1.25 -12.58 -25.29
C ILE A 538 -1.50 -13.99 -25.79
N VAL A 539 -1.22 -14.23 -27.07
CA VAL A 539 -1.32 -15.56 -27.71
C VAL A 539 -0.16 -16.48 -27.29
N SER A 540 1.03 -15.90 -27.09
CA SER A 540 2.22 -16.63 -26.64
C SER A 540 3.30 -15.68 -26.11
N GLY A 541 4.19 -16.21 -25.26
CA GLY A 541 5.26 -15.44 -24.64
C GLY A 541 4.91 -14.91 -23.26
N ASP A 542 3.73 -15.22 -22.72
CA ASP A 542 3.33 -14.99 -21.35
C ASP A 542 4.11 -15.85 -20.35
N GLY A 543 3.95 -15.58 -19.04
CA GLY A 543 4.60 -16.31 -17.95
C GLY A 543 5.97 -15.75 -17.56
N GLY A 544 6.68 -16.48 -16.69
CA GLY A 544 7.98 -16.09 -16.12
C GLY A 544 9.17 -16.82 -16.73
N ALA A 545 10.29 -16.12 -16.93
CA ALA A 545 11.58 -16.73 -17.34
C ALA A 545 12.75 -15.83 -16.96
N GLU A 546 13.95 -16.42 -16.91
CA GLU A 546 15.22 -15.71 -16.78
C GLU A 546 15.45 -14.74 -17.97
N GLY A 547 16.17 -13.65 -17.72
CA GLY A 547 16.46 -12.60 -18.66
C GLY A 547 15.52 -11.40 -18.56
N LEU A 548 15.88 -10.30 -19.20
CA LEU A 548 15.12 -9.04 -19.25
C LEU A 548 14.55 -8.73 -20.65
N SER A 549 14.52 -9.71 -21.55
CA SER A 549 13.93 -9.54 -22.88
C SER A 549 13.08 -10.74 -23.26
N ARG A 550 11.95 -10.47 -23.92
CA ARG A 550 11.02 -11.51 -24.36
C ARG A 550 10.25 -11.08 -25.59
N ASP A 551 10.05 -12.02 -26.51
CA ASP A 551 9.11 -11.84 -27.60
C ASP A 551 7.74 -12.36 -27.16
N ILE A 552 6.73 -11.52 -27.25
CA ILE A 552 5.31 -11.83 -27.01
C ILE A 552 4.54 -11.71 -28.30
N VAL A 553 3.44 -12.41 -28.41
CA VAL A 553 2.52 -12.30 -29.56
C VAL A 553 1.19 -11.78 -29.09
N ILE A 554 0.82 -10.60 -29.54
CA ILE A 554 -0.43 -9.91 -29.22
C ILE A 554 -1.52 -10.32 -30.21
N ASP A 555 -2.69 -10.68 -29.69
CA ASP A 555 -3.83 -11.11 -30.53
C ASP A 555 -4.43 -9.90 -31.27
N PRO A 556 -4.51 -9.95 -32.61
CA PRO A 556 -5.08 -8.88 -33.42
C PRO A 556 -6.62 -8.75 -33.32
N GLU A 557 -7.30 -9.66 -32.64
CA GLU A 557 -8.75 -9.55 -32.42
C GLU A 557 -9.10 -8.53 -31.32
N PHE A 558 -8.13 -8.13 -30.49
CA PHE A 558 -8.28 -7.07 -29.52
C PHE A 558 -7.90 -5.70 -30.11
N THR A 559 -8.46 -4.64 -29.54
CA THR A 559 -8.12 -3.25 -29.85
C THR A 559 -7.37 -2.55 -28.72
N GLU A 560 -7.54 -3.04 -27.50
CA GLU A 560 -6.94 -2.48 -26.28
C GLU A 560 -6.80 -3.57 -25.22
N GLY A 561 -6.00 -3.28 -24.18
CA GLY A 561 -5.85 -4.14 -23.01
C GLY A 561 -4.77 -3.61 -22.08
N VAL A 562 -4.37 -4.40 -21.09
CA VAL A 562 -3.30 -4.05 -20.15
C VAL A 562 -2.25 -5.16 -20.17
N LEU A 563 -0.99 -4.79 -20.40
CA LEU A 563 0.15 -5.68 -20.19
C LEU A 563 0.66 -5.52 -18.74
N HIS A 564 0.78 -6.61 -18.03
CA HIS A 564 1.40 -6.67 -16.71
C HIS A 564 2.81 -7.22 -16.87
N VAL A 565 3.79 -6.44 -16.43
CA VAL A 565 5.20 -6.79 -16.56
C VAL A 565 5.86 -6.64 -15.19
N THR A 566 6.46 -7.71 -14.68
CA THR A 566 7.33 -7.68 -13.51
C THR A 566 8.74 -7.99 -13.95
N ALA A 567 9.70 -7.13 -13.64
CA ALA A 567 11.12 -7.41 -13.86
C ALA A 567 11.91 -7.39 -12.56
N ARG A 568 12.90 -8.27 -12.46
CA ARG A 568 13.82 -8.38 -11.33
C ARG A 568 15.25 -8.46 -11.82
N ALA A 569 16.18 -7.86 -11.06
CA ALA A 569 17.62 -7.98 -11.28
C ALA A 569 18.35 -8.00 -9.94
N ALA A 570 19.26 -8.95 -9.73
CA ALA A 570 20.08 -9.02 -8.52
C ALA A 570 21.49 -8.49 -8.82
N ALA A 571 21.96 -7.52 -8.03
CA ALA A 571 23.32 -7.01 -8.11
C ALA A 571 23.95 -6.94 -6.71
N CYS A 572 25.26 -7.25 -6.62
CA CYS A 572 25.99 -7.23 -5.36
C CYS A 572 27.13 -6.22 -5.42
N ASP A 573 27.51 -5.68 -4.27
CA ASP A 573 28.66 -4.78 -4.15
C ASP A 573 29.92 -5.44 -4.71
N GLY A 574 30.64 -4.71 -5.56
CA GLY A 574 31.84 -5.22 -6.22
C GLY A 574 32.34 -4.28 -7.32
N GLU A 575 33.64 -4.37 -7.60
CA GLU A 575 34.24 -3.57 -8.68
C GLU A 575 33.86 -4.11 -10.06
N PRO A 576 33.57 -3.24 -11.04
CA PRO A 576 33.28 -3.65 -12.41
C PRO A 576 34.36 -4.56 -12.97
N GLY A 577 33.98 -5.78 -13.41
CA GLY A 577 34.91 -6.79 -13.94
C GLY A 577 35.74 -7.56 -12.89
N GLY A 578 35.57 -7.27 -11.59
CA GLY A 578 36.10 -8.04 -10.47
C GLY A 578 35.27 -9.27 -10.10
N GLU A 579 35.70 -10.06 -9.12
CA GLU A 579 34.88 -11.07 -8.46
C GLU A 579 34.01 -10.40 -7.38
N ILE A 580 32.80 -10.92 -7.17
CA ILE A 580 31.91 -10.45 -6.07
C ILE A 580 32.54 -10.97 -4.76
N PRO A 581 32.84 -10.08 -3.78
CA PRO A 581 33.37 -10.50 -2.50
C PRO A 581 32.46 -11.49 -1.77
N LEU A 582 33.05 -12.41 -0.98
CA LEU A 582 32.28 -13.46 -0.28
C LEU A 582 31.23 -12.94 0.68
N HIS A 583 31.40 -11.72 1.18
CA HIS A 583 30.48 -11.04 2.12
C HIS A 583 29.92 -9.73 1.52
N ALA A 584 29.88 -9.62 0.19
CA ALA A 584 29.28 -8.46 -0.47
C ALA A 584 27.78 -8.37 -0.12
N ALA A 585 27.30 -7.18 0.15
CA ALA A 585 25.86 -6.95 0.19
C ALA A 585 25.28 -7.15 -1.22
N CYS A 586 24.12 -7.79 -1.30
CA CYS A 586 23.43 -8.01 -2.57
C CYS A 586 22.08 -7.33 -2.51
N HIS A 587 21.69 -6.70 -3.61
CA HIS A 587 20.50 -5.92 -3.76
C HIS A 587 19.64 -6.55 -4.86
N LEU A 588 18.33 -6.64 -4.62
CA LEU A 588 17.37 -7.06 -5.63
C LEU A 588 16.58 -5.80 -6.07
N TYR A 589 16.60 -5.55 -7.36
CA TYR A 589 15.84 -4.50 -8.01
C TYR A 589 14.61 -5.13 -8.63
N GLN A 590 13.42 -4.66 -8.26
CA GLN A 590 12.15 -5.14 -8.81
C GLN A 590 11.28 -3.95 -9.18
N GLN A 591 10.56 -4.08 -10.28
CA GLN A 591 9.54 -3.14 -10.69
C GLN A 591 8.38 -3.87 -11.36
N ASP A 592 7.17 -3.47 -11.02
CA ASP A 592 5.92 -3.91 -11.61
C ASP A 592 5.32 -2.79 -12.46
N TRP A 593 4.90 -3.13 -13.69
CA TRP A 593 4.21 -2.22 -14.60
C TRP A 593 2.87 -2.82 -15.03
N GLY A 594 1.80 -2.07 -14.87
CA GLY A 594 0.55 -2.33 -15.57
C GLY A 594 0.41 -1.32 -16.72
N ILE A 595 0.63 -1.71 -17.95
CA ILE A 595 0.74 -0.82 -19.13
C ILE A 595 -0.54 -0.94 -19.95
N PRO A 596 -1.43 0.07 -19.94
CA PRO A 596 -2.52 0.12 -20.91
C PRO A 596 -1.95 0.19 -22.32
N VAL A 597 -2.43 -0.69 -23.20
CA VAL A 597 -2.00 -0.73 -24.60
C VAL A 597 -3.19 -0.50 -25.52
N GLU A 598 -2.94 0.23 -26.60
CA GLU A 598 -3.86 0.39 -27.72
C GLU A 598 -3.21 -0.21 -28.97
N LEU A 599 -3.91 -1.12 -29.64
CA LEU A 599 -3.37 -1.82 -30.81
C LEU A 599 -3.58 -1.01 -32.06
N VAL A 600 -2.49 -0.53 -32.63
CA VAL A 600 -2.47 0.30 -33.86
C VAL A 600 -1.54 -0.32 -34.89
N ASP A 601 -2.04 -0.63 -36.09
CA ASP A 601 -1.27 -1.32 -37.14
C ASP A 601 0.06 -0.65 -37.52
N SER A 602 0.15 0.68 -37.32
CA SER A 602 1.36 1.46 -37.67
C SER A 602 2.26 1.73 -36.45
N ALA A 603 1.89 1.23 -35.26
CA ALA A 603 2.65 1.44 -34.04
C ALA A 603 3.95 0.60 -34.01
N PRO A 604 4.90 0.93 -33.14
CA PRO A 604 6.08 0.10 -32.89
C PRO A 604 5.71 -1.32 -32.49
N ASN A 605 6.51 -2.27 -32.92
CA ASN A 605 6.48 -3.65 -32.42
C ASN A 605 7.57 -3.92 -31.38
N GLU A 606 8.01 -2.89 -30.71
CA GLU A 606 9.00 -2.90 -29.61
C GLU A 606 8.45 -2.14 -28.42
N LEU A 607 8.53 -2.74 -27.24
CA LEU A 607 8.20 -2.10 -25.96
C LEU A 607 9.44 -2.14 -25.07
N THR A 608 9.96 -0.96 -24.70
CA THR A 608 11.10 -0.85 -23.81
C THR A 608 10.67 -0.22 -22.48
N LEU A 609 11.04 -0.88 -21.39
CA LEU A 609 10.90 -0.42 -20.02
C LEU A 609 12.27 -0.25 -19.39
N ASP A 610 12.35 0.49 -18.30
CA ASP A 610 13.62 0.77 -17.64
C ASP A 610 13.52 0.38 -16.16
N LEU A 611 14.13 -0.75 -15.80
CA LEU A 611 14.36 -1.16 -14.41
C LEU A 611 15.65 -0.50 -13.97
N ARG A 612 15.54 0.59 -13.23
CA ARG A 612 16.72 1.31 -12.76
C ARG A 612 17.14 0.79 -11.39
N GLY A 613 18.37 0.31 -11.31
CA GLY A 613 19.12 0.33 -10.09
C GLY A 613 19.48 1.79 -9.78
N ALA A 614 19.31 2.23 -8.56
CA ALA A 614 19.53 3.59 -8.10
C ALA A 614 20.91 4.15 -8.43
#